data_886bd6c56db38f4543aea28c48901592
#
_entry.id   886bd6c56db38f4543aea28c48901592
#
_cell.length_a   1.000
_cell.length_b   1.000
_cell.length_c   1.000
_cell.angle_alpha   90.00
_cell.angle_beta   90.00
_cell.angle_gamma   90.00
#
_symmetry.space_group_name_H-M   'P 1'
#
loop_
_entity.id
_entity.type
_entity.pdbx_description
1 polymer ?
#
loop_
_entity_poly.entity_id
_entity_poly.type
_entity_poly.pdbx_seq_one_letter_code
_entity_poly.pdbx_strand_id
1 'polypeptide(L)'
;MISKDTIEKVFETARVEEVIGDFVQLKRAGSNLKGLSPFVNEKSPSFMVSPVKQIWKDFSSGKGGNAVTFLMEHEHFTYPEAIKYLAVKYNIEIEETVQTDEDVAQANEKESMYLVSEFAQKYFHHTLLETEEGKAIGLSYFKERGFTSETIKKFGLGYSPESWDAFTKEALGKGYKLEYLDKTGLSIVKEDKQFDRFKGRVMFPIQSMSGRVLGFGGRILTNDKKAA
;
A
#
# COMPACT_ATOMS: atom_id res chain seq x y z
N MET A 1 16.69 -11.46 -6.24
CA MET A 1 15.88 -10.32 -6.77
C MET A 1 16.50 -9.90 -8.10
N ILE A 2 15.71 -9.47 -9.10
CA ILE A 2 16.28 -9.00 -10.37
C ILE A 2 17.14 -7.76 -10.09
N SER A 3 18.36 -7.70 -10.66
CA SER A 3 19.28 -6.58 -10.47
C SER A 3 18.71 -5.27 -11.00
N LYS A 4 19.12 -4.13 -10.43
CA LYS A 4 18.69 -2.81 -10.92
C LYS A 4 19.16 -2.60 -12.36
N ASP A 5 20.35 -3.03 -12.70
CA ASP A 5 20.92 -2.92 -14.05
C ASP A 5 20.11 -3.69 -15.08
N THR A 6 19.63 -4.90 -14.75
CA THR A 6 18.71 -5.66 -15.61
C THR A 6 17.39 -4.90 -15.80
N ILE A 7 16.82 -4.33 -14.73
CA ILE A 7 15.57 -3.57 -14.80
C ILE A 7 15.75 -2.34 -15.70
N GLU A 8 16.82 -1.57 -15.53
CA GLU A 8 17.13 -0.39 -16.36
C GLU A 8 17.29 -0.78 -17.83
N LYS A 9 18.08 -1.83 -18.13
CA LYS A 9 18.23 -2.36 -19.51
C LYS A 9 16.88 -2.74 -20.13
N VAL A 10 15.99 -3.35 -19.36
CA VAL A 10 14.63 -3.69 -19.83
C VAL A 10 13.84 -2.44 -20.18
N PHE A 11 13.85 -1.41 -19.32
CA PHE A 11 13.12 -0.16 -19.59
C PHE A 11 13.69 0.63 -20.78
N GLU A 12 15.00 0.60 -20.98
CA GLU A 12 15.66 1.28 -22.11
C GLU A 12 15.40 0.55 -23.44
N THR A 13 15.30 -0.78 -23.41
CA THR A 13 15.21 -1.59 -24.64
C THR A 13 13.77 -1.87 -25.04
N ALA A 14 12.87 -2.12 -24.08
CA ALA A 14 11.49 -2.50 -24.37
C ALA A 14 10.72 -1.36 -25.03
N ARG A 15 10.08 -1.67 -26.17
CA ARG A 15 9.24 -0.73 -26.91
C ARG A 15 7.78 -1.03 -26.67
N VAL A 16 7.05 -0.04 -26.13
CA VAL A 16 5.64 -0.20 -25.75
C VAL A 16 4.77 -0.65 -26.92
N GLU A 17 5.04 -0.14 -28.11
CA GLU A 17 4.32 -0.49 -29.35
C GLU A 17 4.55 -1.94 -29.79
N GLU A 18 5.74 -2.47 -29.58
CA GLU A 18 6.08 -3.85 -29.92
C GLU A 18 5.48 -4.83 -28.91
N VAL A 19 5.59 -4.49 -27.60
CA VAL A 19 5.03 -5.31 -26.53
C VAL A 19 3.52 -5.40 -26.64
N ILE A 20 2.84 -4.28 -26.81
CA ILE A 20 1.39 -4.25 -26.94
C ILE A 20 0.93 -4.85 -28.26
N GLY A 21 1.72 -4.70 -29.34
CA GLY A 21 1.42 -5.27 -30.65
C GLY A 21 1.33 -6.80 -30.68
N ASP A 22 1.92 -7.50 -29.71
CA ASP A 22 1.77 -8.96 -29.56
C ASP A 22 0.35 -9.34 -29.11
N PHE A 23 -0.37 -8.45 -28.45
CA PHE A 23 -1.67 -8.73 -27.83
C PHE A 23 -2.82 -7.95 -28.49
N VAL A 24 -2.55 -6.76 -29.00
CA VAL A 24 -3.56 -5.83 -29.52
C VAL A 24 -3.24 -5.46 -30.96
N GLN A 25 -4.22 -5.60 -31.84
CA GLN A 25 -4.08 -5.15 -33.23
C GLN A 25 -4.07 -3.62 -33.29
N LEU A 26 -2.90 -3.04 -33.50
CA LEU A 26 -2.69 -1.60 -33.56
C LEU A 26 -2.67 -1.09 -35.01
N LYS A 27 -3.30 0.07 -35.25
CA LYS A 27 -3.29 0.80 -36.53
C LYS A 27 -2.71 2.20 -36.31
N ARG A 28 -2.01 2.72 -37.31
CA ARG A 28 -1.46 4.09 -37.24
C ARG A 28 -2.56 5.16 -37.11
N ALA A 29 -2.32 6.12 -36.21
CA ALA A 29 -3.17 7.29 -35.99
C ALA A 29 -2.26 8.51 -35.76
N GLY A 30 -1.73 9.09 -36.86
CA GLY A 30 -0.70 10.12 -36.81
C GLY A 30 0.64 9.60 -36.28
N SER A 31 1.18 10.22 -35.24
CA SER A 31 2.40 9.80 -34.54
C SER A 31 2.15 8.69 -33.50
N ASN A 32 0.91 8.38 -33.24
CA ASN A 32 0.49 7.34 -32.29
C ASN A 32 -0.05 6.10 -33.00
N LEU A 33 -0.32 5.06 -32.23
CA LEU A 33 -1.04 3.86 -32.66
C LEU A 33 -2.37 3.78 -31.91
N LYS A 34 -3.37 3.14 -32.54
CA LYS A 34 -4.73 3.04 -32.01
C LYS A 34 -5.26 1.64 -32.22
N GLY A 35 -5.96 1.09 -31.23
CA GLY A 35 -6.61 -0.21 -31.28
C GLY A 35 -7.91 -0.23 -30.49
N LEU A 36 -8.60 -1.37 -30.52
CA LEU A 36 -9.69 -1.65 -29.60
C LEU A 36 -9.13 -1.92 -28.22
N SER A 37 -9.87 -1.56 -27.19
CA SER A 37 -9.49 -1.84 -25.80
C SER A 37 -9.36 -3.33 -25.54
N PRO A 38 -8.26 -3.80 -24.98
CA PRO A 38 -8.15 -5.20 -24.53
C PRO A 38 -8.82 -5.41 -23.16
N PHE A 39 -9.27 -4.35 -22.49
CA PHE A 39 -9.83 -4.40 -21.13
C PHE A 39 -11.37 -4.29 -21.11
N VAL A 40 -11.95 -3.73 -22.17
CA VAL A 40 -13.41 -3.50 -22.28
C VAL A 40 -13.87 -3.88 -23.68
N ASN A 41 -15.04 -4.51 -23.77
CA ASN A 41 -15.62 -4.81 -25.07
C ASN A 41 -16.20 -3.55 -25.72
N GLU A 42 -15.61 -3.10 -26.82
CA GLU A 42 -16.00 -1.88 -27.52
C GLU A 42 -16.02 -2.07 -29.04
N LYS A 43 -16.80 -1.24 -29.73
CA LYS A 43 -16.89 -1.25 -31.21
C LYS A 43 -16.01 -0.18 -31.88
N SER A 44 -15.63 0.84 -31.13
CA SER A 44 -14.83 1.98 -31.62
C SER A 44 -13.49 2.00 -30.89
N PRO A 45 -12.36 2.08 -31.62
CA PRO A 45 -11.06 2.06 -30.98
C PRO A 45 -10.86 3.22 -30.03
N SER A 46 -10.56 2.94 -28.74
CA SER A 46 -10.25 3.92 -27.70
C SER A 46 -8.87 3.72 -27.07
N PHE A 47 -8.19 2.63 -27.40
CA PHE A 47 -6.87 2.31 -26.89
C PHE A 47 -5.79 3.00 -27.73
N MET A 48 -4.98 3.83 -27.08
CA MET A 48 -3.93 4.63 -27.72
C MET A 48 -2.54 4.26 -27.21
N VAL A 49 -1.58 4.13 -28.09
CA VAL A 49 -0.17 3.89 -27.78
C VAL A 49 0.68 5.01 -28.39
N SER A 50 1.56 5.59 -27.59
CA SER A 50 2.50 6.62 -28.01
C SER A 50 3.93 6.08 -28.04
N PRO A 51 4.47 5.72 -29.20
CA PRO A 51 5.85 5.24 -29.32
C PRO A 51 6.87 6.31 -28.89
N VAL A 52 6.60 7.57 -29.14
CA VAL A 52 7.51 8.68 -28.77
C VAL A 52 7.62 8.84 -27.25
N LYS A 53 6.51 8.67 -26.53
CA LYS A 53 6.46 8.82 -25.07
C LYS A 53 6.66 7.50 -24.33
N GLN A 54 6.67 6.37 -25.04
CA GLN A 54 6.73 5.02 -24.48
C GLN A 54 5.63 4.75 -23.43
N ILE A 55 4.40 5.22 -23.72
CA ILE A 55 3.21 5.04 -22.89
C ILE A 55 2.00 4.59 -23.71
N TRP A 56 1.05 4.00 -23.01
CA TRP A 56 -0.28 3.72 -23.54
C TRP A 56 -1.37 4.31 -22.65
N LYS A 57 -2.54 4.52 -23.23
CA LYS A 57 -3.74 4.97 -22.52
C LYS A 57 -4.96 4.34 -23.15
N ASP A 58 -5.78 3.71 -22.32
CA ASP A 58 -7.10 3.23 -22.67
C ASP A 58 -8.16 4.20 -22.13
N PHE A 59 -8.85 4.87 -23.04
CA PHE A 59 -9.84 5.87 -22.67
C PHE A 59 -11.18 5.29 -22.25
N SER A 60 -11.46 4.02 -22.58
CA SER A 60 -12.69 3.36 -22.16
C SER A 60 -12.62 2.80 -20.74
N SER A 61 -11.49 2.22 -20.33
CA SER A 61 -11.28 1.71 -18.97
C SER A 61 -10.64 2.72 -18.02
N GLY A 62 -10.05 3.81 -18.56
CA GLY A 62 -9.28 4.78 -17.78
C GLY A 62 -7.85 4.31 -17.43
N LYS A 63 -7.46 3.08 -17.77
CA LYS A 63 -6.13 2.52 -17.51
C LYS A 63 -5.05 3.15 -18.41
N GLY A 64 -3.80 3.10 -17.96
CA GLY A 64 -2.66 3.58 -18.75
C GLY A 64 -1.32 3.34 -18.05
N GLY A 65 -0.23 3.45 -18.80
CA GLY A 65 1.11 3.26 -18.26
C GLY A 65 2.16 2.97 -19.33
N ASN A 66 3.19 2.21 -18.98
CA ASN A 66 4.27 1.76 -19.84
C ASN A 66 4.11 0.27 -20.23
N ALA A 67 5.10 -0.32 -20.90
CA ALA A 67 5.07 -1.72 -21.32
C ALA A 67 4.93 -2.70 -20.13
N VAL A 68 5.60 -2.43 -19.01
CA VAL A 68 5.52 -3.25 -17.79
C VAL A 68 4.11 -3.22 -17.20
N THR A 69 3.55 -2.02 -17.04
CA THR A 69 2.19 -1.87 -16.52
C THR A 69 1.15 -2.49 -17.44
N PHE A 70 1.36 -2.50 -18.76
CA PHE A 70 0.47 -3.20 -19.68
C PHE A 70 0.43 -4.71 -19.38
N LEU A 71 1.59 -5.34 -19.24
CA LEU A 71 1.67 -6.78 -18.93
C LEU A 71 1.06 -7.10 -17.57
N MET A 72 1.25 -6.24 -16.58
CA MET A 72 0.63 -6.42 -15.25
C MET A 72 -0.90 -6.33 -15.31
N GLU A 73 -1.45 -5.42 -16.11
CA GLU A 73 -2.90 -5.21 -16.23
C GLU A 73 -3.57 -6.22 -17.17
N HIS A 74 -2.90 -6.62 -18.26
CA HIS A 74 -3.47 -7.48 -19.29
C HIS A 74 -3.25 -8.98 -19.01
N GLU A 75 -2.00 -9.35 -18.67
CA GLU A 75 -1.60 -10.74 -18.41
C GLU A 75 -1.65 -11.10 -16.92
N HIS A 76 -1.98 -10.12 -16.06
CA HIS A 76 -1.99 -10.29 -14.60
C HIS A 76 -0.63 -10.71 -14.02
N PHE A 77 0.45 -10.32 -14.70
CA PHE A 77 1.80 -10.58 -14.22
C PHE A 77 2.09 -9.72 -12.98
N THR A 78 2.86 -10.27 -12.05
CA THR A 78 3.54 -9.48 -11.05
C THR A 78 4.64 -8.65 -11.70
N TYR A 79 5.10 -7.60 -11.03
CA TYR A 79 6.19 -6.77 -11.55
C TYR A 79 7.45 -7.57 -11.93
N PRO A 80 7.97 -8.50 -11.09
CA PRO A 80 9.10 -9.34 -11.47
C PRO A 80 8.83 -10.24 -12.68
N GLU A 81 7.62 -10.78 -12.82
CA GLU A 81 7.23 -11.60 -13.96
C GLU A 81 7.20 -10.78 -15.24
N ALA A 82 6.66 -9.56 -15.20
CA ALA A 82 6.65 -8.66 -16.35
C ALA A 82 8.08 -8.28 -16.78
N ILE A 83 8.98 -7.99 -15.83
CA ILE A 83 10.39 -7.72 -16.13
C ILE A 83 11.08 -8.97 -16.75
N LYS A 84 10.85 -10.17 -16.19
CA LYS A 84 11.40 -11.43 -16.74
C LYS A 84 10.89 -11.69 -18.15
N TYR A 85 9.60 -11.50 -18.41
CA TYR A 85 9.00 -11.64 -19.74
C TYR A 85 9.68 -10.71 -20.76
N LEU A 86 9.83 -9.43 -20.42
CA LEU A 86 10.48 -8.45 -21.29
C LEU A 86 11.97 -8.77 -21.50
N ALA A 87 12.68 -9.18 -20.44
CA ALA A 87 14.06 -9.58 -20.55
C ALA A 87 14.23 -10.74 -21.55
N VAL A 88 13.37 -11.76 -21.47
CA VAL A 88 13.37 -12.88 -22.42
C VAL A 88 13.03 -12.40 -23.84
N LYS A 89 11.99 -11.58 -24.01
CA LYS A 89 11.57 -11.04 -25.32
C LYS A 89 12.68 -10.27 -26.03
N TYR A 90 13.45 -9.48 -25.29
CA TYR A 90 14.52 -8.64 -25.82
C TYR A 90 15.92 -9.23 -25.67
N ASN A 91 16.00 -10.53 -25.29
CA ASN A 91 17.25 -11.26 -25.10
C ASN A 91 18.24 -10.54 -24.15
N ILE A 92 17.69 -10.00 -23.05
CA ILE A 92 18.46 -9.37 -21.98
C ILE A 92 18.78 -10.44 -20.93
N GLU A 93 20.05 -10.59 -20.58
CA GLU A 93 20.46 -11.51 -19.53
C GLU A 93 19.96 -11.02 -18.17
N ILE A 94 19.31 -11.93 -17.43
CA ILE A 94 18.76 -11.62 -16.11
C ILE A 94 19.83 -11.87 -15.06
N GLU A 95 20.43 -10.80 -14.57
CA GLU A 95 21.29 -10.85 -13.41
C GLU A 95 20.43 -10.84 -12.14
N GLU A 96 20.47 -11.93 -11.38
CA GLU A 96 19.84 -11.97 -10.07
C GLU A 96 20.84 -11.57 -9.00
N THR A 97 20.55 -10.49 -8.27
CA THR A 97 21.28 -10.19 -7.05
C THR A 97 20.94 -11.25 -6.01
N VAL A 98 21.94 -11.95 -5.52
CA VAL A 98 21.81 -12.81 -4.35
C VAL A 98 21.33 -11.91 -3.22
N GLN A 99 20.13 -12.18 -2.68
CA GLN A 99 19.68 -11.50 -1.46
C GLN A 99 20.69 -11.84 -0.37
N THR A 100 21.32 -10.84 0.20
CA THR A 100 22.14 -11.04 1.38
C THR A 100 21.22 -11.42 2.56
N ASP A 101 21.75 -12.12 3.54
CA ASP A 101 21.01 -12.43 4.77
C ASP A 101 20.47 -11.14 5.42
N GLU A 102 21.16 -10.02 5.23
CA GLU A 102 20.75 -8.68 5.67
C GLU A 102 19.52 -8.16 4.89
N ASP A 103 19.44 -8.34 3.57
CA ASP A 103 18.28 -7.94 2.76
C ASP A 103 17.02 -8.74 3.16
N VAL A 104 17.20 -10.05 3.41
CA VAL A 104 16.11 -10.91 3.88
C VAL A 104 15.68 -10.51 5.29
N ALA A 105 16.61 -10.20 6.17
CA ALA A 105 16.31 -9.74 7.53
C ALA A 105 15.55 -8.41 7.52
N GLN A 106 15.97 -7.44 6.69
CA GLN A 106 15.28 -6.15 6.55
C GLN A 106 13.87 -6.31 5.95
N ALA A 107 13.69 -7.20 4.97
CA ALA A 107 12.37 -7.48 4.40
C ALA A 107 11.43 -8.11 5.44
N ASN A 108 11.92 -9.05 6.23
CA ASN A 108 11.18 -9.69 7.32
C ASN A 108 10.84 -8.70 8.44
N GLU A 109 11.75 -7.82 8.80
CA GLU A 109 11.53 -6.77 9.78
C GLU A 109 10.42 -5.80 9.31
N LYS A 110 10.52 -5.33 8.07
CA LYS A 110 9.51 -4.45 7.47
C LYS A 110 8.13 -5.10 7.42
N GLU A 111 8.05 -6.37 7.05
CA GLU A 111 6.78 -7.11 7.05
C GLU A 111 6.22 -7.27 8.47
N SER A 112 7.08 -7.53 9.46
CA SER A 112 6.69 -7.59 10.87
C SER A 112 6.10 -6.27 11.37
N MET A 113 6.68 -5.13 10.97
CA MET A 113 6.14 -3.80 11.30
C MET A 113 4.79 -3.54 10.64
N TYR A 114 4.56 -4.01 9.41
CA TYR A 114 3.25 -3.92 8.77
C TYR A 114 2.20 -4.75 9.50
N LEU A 115 2.52 -5.98 9.89
CA LEU A 115 1.60 -6.85 10.64
C LEU A 115 1.21 -6.23 11.98
N VAL A 116 2.15 -5.60 12.69
CA VAL A 116 1.89 -4.84 13.92
C VAL A 116 0.94 -3.67 13.67
N SER A 117 1.17 -2.90 12.60
CA SER A 117 0.34 -1.75 12.26
C SER A 117 -1.08 -2.17 11.85
N GLU A 118 -1.24 -3.26 11.10
CA GLU A 118 -2.55 -3.82 10.75
C GLU A 118 -3.31 -4.33 11.97
N PHE A 119 -2.60 -4.99 12.89
CA PHE A 119 -3.19 -5.42 14.17
C PHE A 119 -3.64 -4.20 14.98
N ALA A 120 -2.81 -3.17 15.10
CA ALA A 120 -3.16 -1.94 15.80
C ALA A 120 -4.40 -1.26 15.22
N GLN A 121 -4.54 -1.19 13.90
CA GLN A 121 -5.74 -0.66 13.26
C GLN A 121 -6.99 -1.45 13.69
N LYS A 122 -6.93 -2.77 13.62
CA LYS A 122 -8.05 -3.64 14.02
C LYS A 122 -8.40 -3.45 15.50
N TYR A 123 -7.38 -3.38 16.36
CA TYR A 123 -7.56 -3.16 17.80
C TYR A 123 -8.22 -1.81 18.09
N PHE A 124 -7.71 -0.72 17.55
CA PHE A 124 -8.28 0.61 17.79
C PHE A 124 -9.67 0.76 17.18
N HIS A 125 -9.92 0.17 16.02
CA HIS A 125 -11.24 0.18 15.40
C HIS A 125 -12.26 -0.64 16.21
N HIS A 126 -11.88 -1.83 16.69
CA HIS A 126 -12.69 -2.63 17.60
C HIS A 126 -12.97 -1.87 18.90
N THR A 127 -11.95 -1.27 19.52
CA THR A 127 -12.11 -0.47 20.74
C THR A 127 -13.11 0.68 20.52
N LEU A 128 -13.04 1.37 19.39
CA LEU A 128 -14.00 2.45 19.05
C LEU A 128 -15.44 1.96 18.97
N LEU A 129 -15.68 0.81 18.34
CA LEU A 129 -17.02 0.36 17.99
C LEU A 129 -17.65 -0.56 19.03
N GLU A 130 -16.85 -1.29 19.79
CA GLU A 130 -17.36 -2.38 20.62
C GLU A 130 -17.22 -2.12 22.13
N THR A 131 -16.32 -1.24 22.57
CA THR A 131 -16.20 -0.92 24.00
C THR A 131 -17.10 0.23 24.42
N GLU A 132 -17.53 0.26 25.67
CA GLU A 132 -18.32 1.36 26.24
C GLU A 132 -17.56 2.70 26.21
N GLU A 133 -16.27 2.68 26.59
CA GLU A 133 -15.40 3.85 26.56
C GLU A 133 -15.23 4.37 25.11
N GLY A 134 -14.96 3.47 24.15
CA GLY A 134 -14.82 3.83 22.74
C GLY A 134 -16.08 4.46 22.15
N LYS A 135 -17.26 3.92 22.49
CA LYS A 135 -18.56 4.47 22.07
C LYS A 135 -18.84 5.82 22.69
N ALA A 136 -18.66 5.94 24.01
CA ALA A 136 -18.99 7.14 24.77
C ALA A 136 -18.05 8.31 24.40
N ILE A 137 -16.78 8.07 24.18
CA ILE A 137 -15.75 9.10 23.94
C ILE A 137 -15.39 9.20 22.47
N GLY A 138 -14.83 8.14 21.90
CA GLY A 138 -14.26 8.15 20.56
C GLY A 138 -15.34 8.31 19.48
N LEU A 139 -16.40 7.49 19.53
CA LEU A 139 -17.47 7.53 18.53
C LEU A 139 -18.29 8.82 18.62
N SER A 140 -18.54 9.34 19.84
CA SER A 140 -19.20 10.65 20.04
C SER A 140 -18.38 11.77 19.41
N TYR A 141 -17.06 11.78 19.61
CA TYR A 141 -16.16 12.74 18.97
C TYR A 141 -16.28 12.75 17.44
N PHE A 142 -16.30 11.57 16.80
CA PHE A 142 -16.43 11.48 15.35
C PHE A 142 -17.82 11.95 14.88
N LYS A 143 -18.89 11.55 15.56
CA LYS A 143 -20.27 11.96 15.22
C LYS A 143 -20.48 13.48 15.33
N GLU A 144 -19.99 14.11 16.38
CA GLU A 144 -20.04 15.57 16.57
C GLU A 144 -19.33 16.35 15.45
N ARG A 145 -18.36 15.75 14.78
CA ARG A 145 -17.63 16.31 13.64
C ARG A 145 -18.18 15.89 12.27
N GLY A 146 -19.34 15.24 12.26
CA GLY A 146 -20.04 14.88 11.03
C GLY A 146 -19.47 13.64 10.33
N PHE A 147 -18.62 12.83 10.98
CA PHE A 147 -18.19 11.56 10.41
C PHE A 147 -19.33 10.56 10.41
N THR A 148 -19.65 10.01 9.24
CA THR A 148 -20.65 8.96 9.11
C THR A 148 -20.08 7.60 9.54
N SER A 149 -20.98 6.67 9.90
CA SER A 149 -20.56 5.29 10.22
C SER A 149 -19.88 4.61 9.04
N GLU A 150 -20.26 4.95 7.80
CA GLU A 150 -19.64 4.46 6.60
C GLU A 150 -18.19 4.98 6.47
N THR A 151 -17.98 6.27 6.71
CA THR A 151 -16.64 6.88 6.71
C THR A 151 -15.74 6.26 7.78
N ILE A 152 -16.26 6.09 9.00
CA ILE A 152 -15.52 5.47 10.10
C ILE A 152 -15.06 4.06 9.73
N LYS A 153 -15.93 3.24 9.15
CA LYS A 153 -15.61 1.88 8.71
C LYS A 153 -14.65 1.88 7.53
N LYS A 154 -14.92 2.68 6.50
CA LYS A 154 -14.13 2.75 5.28
C LYS A 154 -12.66 3.12 5.54
N PHE A 155 -12.42 4.08 6.43
CA PHE A 155 -11.08 4.54 6.79
C PHE A 155 -10.48 3.81 7.99
N GLY A 156 -11.22 2.90 8.64
CA GLY A 156 -10.76 2.14 9.80
C GLY A 156 -10.39 3.04 10.98
N LEU A 157 -11.16 4.13 11.18
CA LEU A 157 -10.93 5.05 12.30
C LEU A 157 -11.07 4.31 13.62
N GLY A 158 -10.32 4.73 14.64
CA GLY A 158 -10.22 4.00 15.88
C GLY A 158 -10.19 4.89 17.13
N TYR A 159 -10.09 4.23 18.27
CA TYR A 159 -9.90 4.86 19.58
C TYR A 159 -8.89 4.05 20.38
N SER A 160 -7.91 4.73 20.96
CA SER A 160 -6.98 4.15 21.93
C SER A 160 -7.46 4.51 23.33
N PRO A 161 -7.72 3.53 24.21
CA PRO A 161 -8.32 3.78 25.52
C PRO A 161 -7.40 4.60 26.44
N GLU A 162 -7.98 5.14 27.51
CA GLU A 162 -7.24 5.94 28.49
C GLU A 162 -6.26 5.10 29.35
N SER A 163 -6.26 3.79 29.21
CA SER A 163 -5.34 2.88 29.87
C SER A 163 -3.89 3.12 29.46
N TRP A 164 -2.97 2.89 30.39
CA TRP A 164 -1.54 3.17 30.24
C TRP A 164 -0.85 2.24 29.23
N ASP A 165 -1.27 0.98 29.15
CA ASP A 165 -0.60 -0.09 28.40
C ASP A 165 -1.56 -1.14 27.80
N ALA A 166 -2.83 -0.78 27.58
CA ALA A 166 -3.86 -1.72 27.15
C ALA A 166 -3.52 -2.34 25.76
N PHE A 167 -3.14 -1.51 24.79
CA PHE A 167 -2.74 -1.98 23.46
C PHE A 167 -1.44 -2.81 23.56
N THR A 168 -0.43 -2.32 24.26
CA THR A 168 0.87 -2.99 24.39
C THR A 168 0.70 -4.40 25.00
N LYS A 169 -0.10 -4.54 26.05
CA LYS A 169 -0.40 -5.84 26.66
C LYS A 169 -1.13 -6.78 25.73
N GLU A 170 -2.15 -6.28 25.03
CA GLU A 170 -2.91 -7.10 24.09
C GLU A 170 -2.02 -7.57 22.93
N ALA A 171 -1.18 -6.70 22.37
CA ALA A 171 -0.25 -7.04 21.30
C ALA A 171 0.77 -8.11 21.74
N LEU A 172 1.36 -7.96 22.91
CA LEU A 172 2.28 -8.94 23.48
C LEU A 172 1.58 -10.28 23.74
N GLY A 173 0.35 -10.24 24.26
CA GLY A 173 -0.48 -11.44 24.46
C GLY A 173 -0.82 -12.19 23.16
N LYS A 174 -0.86 -11.49 22.03
CA LYS A 174 -1.04 -12.07 20.68
C LYS A 174 0.27 -12.52 20.04
N GLY A 175 1.41 -12.38 20.72
CA GLY A 175 2.71 -12.83 20.24
C GLY A 175 3.49 -11.83 19.39
N TYR A 176 3.04 -10.58 19.30
CA TYR A 176 3.82 -9.51 18.66
C TYR A 176 5.02 -9.15 19.54
N LYS A 177 6.17 -8.88 18.90
CA LYS A 177 7.39 -8.55 19.62
C LYS A 177 7.43 -7.08 20.03
N LEU A 178 7.85 -6.80 21.26
CA LEU A 178 7.97 -5.43 21.79
C LEU A 178 8.85 -4.53 20.91
N GLU A 179 9.91 -5.07 20.34
CA GLU A 179 10.80 -4.38 19.41
C GLU A 179 10.04 -3.74 18.24
N TYR A 180 9.08 -4.45 17.64
CA TYR A 180 8.28 -3.91 16.53
C TYR A 180 7.20 -2.94 16.98
N LEU A 181 6.69 -3.09 18.20
CA LEU A 181 5.79 -2.11 18.81
C LEU A 181 6.49 -0.76 19.04
N ASP A 182 7.74 -0.80 19.46
CA ASP A 182 8.57 0.40 19.65
C ASP A 182 8.99 1.01 18.29
N LYS A 183 9.51 0.22 17.36
CA LYS A 183 9.91 0.68 16.02
C LYS A 183 8.76 1.30 15.21
N THR A 184 7.53 0.79 15.35
CA THR A 184 6.34 1.39 14.73
C THR A 184 5.84 2.61 15.48
N GLY A 185 6.39 2.91 16.65
CA GLY A 185 5.99 4.02 17.49
C GLY A 185 4.61 3.86 18.14
N LEU A 186 4.08 2.67 18.21
CA LEU A 186 2.80 2.36 18.87
C LEU A 186 2.95 2.24 20.37
N SER A 187 4.07 1.68 20.82
CA SER A 187 4.47 1.66 22.23
C SER A 187 5.73 2.49 22.45
N ILE A 188 5.94 2.92 23.66
CA ILE A 188 7.17 3.59 24.12
C ILE A 188 7.82 2.67 25.14
N VAL A 189 9.10 2.35 24.92
CA VAL A 189 9.90 1.53 25.83
C VAL A 189 10.95 2.43 26.47
N LYS A 190 10.92 2.52 27.81
CA LYS A 190 11.92 3.27 28.60
C LYS A 190 12.36 2.42 29.77
N GLU A 191 13.63 2.04 29.80
CA GLU A 191 14.19 1.17 30.83
C GLU A 191 13.35 -0.09 30.98
N ASP A 192 12.73 -0.32 32.15
CA ASP A 192 11.87 -1.47 32.43
C ASP A 192 10.37 -1.17 32.24
N LYS A 193 10.00 -0.01 31.68
CA LYS A 193 8.61 0.40 31.49
C LYS A 193 8.23 0.44 30.02
N GLN A 194 7.03 -0.06 29.74
CA GLN A 194 6.43 -0.02 28.41
C GLN A 194 5.01 0.53 28.50
N PHE A 195 4.63 1.41 27.60
CA PHE A 195 3.33 2.06 27.62
C PHE A 195 2.88 2.52 26.23
N ASP A 196 1.57 2.69 26.09
CA ASP A 196 0.94 3.09 24.85
C ASP A 196 1.24 4.54 24.50
N ARG A 197 1.75 4.80 23.28
CA ARG A 197 2.01 6.16 22.80
C ARG A 197 0.72 6.98 22.63
N PHE A 198 -0.36 6.33 22.21
CA PHE A 198 -1.60 6.99 21.79
C PHE A 198 -2.72 6.93 22.83
N LYS A 199 -2.41 6.72 24.08
CA LYS A 199 -3.35 6.68 25.19
C LYS A 199 -4.38 7.81 25.11
N GLY A 200 -5.69 7.53 25.23
CA GLY A 200 -6.79 8.49 25.28
C GLY A 200 -6.98 9.31 24.00
N ARG A 201 -6.72 8.72 22.82
CA ARG A 201 -6.79 9.44 21.54
C ARG A 201 -7.71 8.76 20.54
N VAL A 202 -8.38 9.58 19.72
CA VAL A 202 -8.97 9.06 18.48
C VAL A 202 -7.88 8.85 17.45
N MET A 203 -7.99 7.74 16.70
CA MET A 203 -6.92 7.23 15.85
C MET A 203 -7.32 7.29 14.37
N PHE A 204 -6.38 7.79 13.57
CA PHE A 204 -6.50 7.90 12.12
C PHE A 204 -5.38 7.07 11.49
N PRO A 205 -5.68 5.90 10.89
CA PRO A 205 -4.65 5.13 10.22
C PRO A 205 -4.19 5.86 8.94
N ILE A 206 -2.88 5.85 8.72
CA ILE A 206 -2.24 6.35 7.51
C ILE A 206 -1.96 5.13 6.62
N GLN A 207 -2.56 5.10 5.45
CA GLN A 207 -2.48 3.97 4.53
C GLN A 207 -1.64 4.31 3.29
N SER A 208 -0.95 3.30 2.78
CA SER A 208 -0.33 3.36 1.46
C SER A 208 -1.40 3.36 0.35
N MET A 209 -1.01 3.62 -0.88
CA MET A 209 -1.91 3.50 -2.04
C MET A 209 -2.41 2.06 -2.27
N SER A 210 -1.69 1.06 -1.78
CA SER A 210 -2.10 -0.35 -1.79
C SER A 210 -2.99 -0.75 -0.60
N GLY A 211 -3.34 0.20 0.28
CA GLY A 211 -4.21 -0.03 1.44
C GLY A 211 -3.50 -0.59 2.69
N ARG A 212 -2.17 -0.76 2.68
CA ARG A 212 -1.42 -1.20 3.87
C ARG A 212 -1.29 -0.07 4.88
N VAL A 213 -1.41 -0.37 6.16
CA VAL A 213 -1.26 0.61 7.24
C VAL A 213 0.21 0.92 7.47
N LEU A 214 0.58 2.17 7.26
CA LEU A 214 1.95 2.68 7.43
C LEU A 214 2.21 3.23 8.83
N GLY A 215 1.16 3.69 9.51
CA GLY A 215 1.25 4.32 10.81
C GLY A 215 -0.06 4.99 11.22
N PHE A 216 -0.01 5.85 12.22
CA PHE A 216 -1.20 6.47 12.80
C PHE A 216 -0.99 7.95 13.13
N GLY A 217 -2.05 8.73 12.91
CA GLY A 217 -2.25 10.02 13.56
C GLY A 217 -3.19 9.86 14.76
N GLY A 218 -2.81 10.39 15.92
CA GLY A 218 -3.64 10.35 17.12
C GLY A 218 -4.03 11.75 17.58
N ARG A 219 -5.34 12.08 17.62
CA ARG A 219 -5.85 13.33 18.16
C ARG A 219 -6.22 13.17 19.63
N ILE A 220 -5.57 13.97 20.49
CA ILE A 220 -5.91 14.05 21.92
C ILE A 220 -7.26 14.74 22.11
N LEU A 221 -8.07 14.24 23.05
CA LEU A 221 -9.42 14.73 23.30
C LEU A 221 -9.50 15.65 24.52
N THR A 222 -8.51 15.60 25.42
CA THR A 222 -8.43 16.44 26.61
C THR A 222 -7.62 17.70 26.34
N ASN A 223 -8.03 18.82 26.93
CA ASN A 223 -7.30 20.10 26.86
C ASN A 223 -6.10 20.18 27.84
N ASP A 224 -5.69 19.07 28.44
CA ASP A 224 -4.55 19.03 29.34
C ASP A 224 -3.24 19.30 28.60
N LYS A 225 -2.68 20.48 28.81
CA LYS A 225 -1.37 20.92 28.26
C LYS A 225 -0.17 20.05 28.69
N LYS A 226 -0.38 19.03 29.53
CA LYS A 226 0.66 18.09 30.01
C LYS A 226 0.74 16.77 29.25
N ALA A 227 -0.05 16.58 28.19
CA ALA A 227 -0.12 15.33 27.43
C ALA A 227 0.56 15.41 26.05
N ALA A 228 1.56 16.26 25.91
CA ALA A 228 2.43 16.35 24.73
C ALA A 228 3.74 15.60 24.94
#